data_62620a42eb3813c48f6769103a9359ec
#
_entry.id   62620a42eb3813c48f6769103a9359ec
#
_cell.length_a   1.000
_cell.length_b   1.000
_cell.length_c   1.000
_cell.angle_alpha   90.00
_cell.angle_beta   90.00
_cell.angle_gamma   90.00
#
_symmetry.space_group_name_H-M   'P 1'
#
loop_
_entity.id
_entity.type
_entity.pdbx_description
1 polymer ?
#
loop_
_entity_poly.entity_id
_entity_poly.type
_entity_poly.pdbx_seq_one_letter_code
_entity_poly.pdbx_strand_id
1 'polypeptide(L)'
;MTDQAVDTSGPAKAAGTEEPSGATPPQFFGRERELKALRTDMERAGLDTLAGRKAARARVLLIAGRPGSGRTALAGELTRGLLADGDHPDGLLRVRLTEPGGAPVPTERTARELLDQLGVTGPPGADGDELSEMVRKELAGRRALLLLDDAADAEQVDPLLPDNPDCLVVATSRGPLTGIPGVRPCTIGGLDVGSAVRLLARTIGEVRITVDPRTAETLTEECGGLPAALVMVGGWLAAHPMASVADVTKQLRELPDDTEQSTGSRPLARAFRLVHDSLPPTAGRILRLLALAPAGLADAHTASALAGCSVSAAQTTLDDFVALGLLHTNGADQPQYEVPGCLAPLLRALLGARDRPAEVQLARARMLERTVRLLQSCRAVTEPEGSPARRKLAGLPRSLRFPNPEAAAEWLRIRRPALLASARIAVEDGELDTLARRLVAALVRALAVHQGTEAAAPELYGLHGLVLAVAERRELPRERAAALLNLADLDARTGRTREALARYRAALDAGRAAKDPYATGRAMESVGGAYAELGDFQRASDWYGRALAQRLTQGERADEARLYGRLGAVHTYAGRYGEALRNWRAAAAGYRRLGD
;
A
#
# COMPACT_ATOMS: atom_id res chain seq x y z
N MET A 1 -29.59 -49.95 -8.10
CA MET A 1 -28.66 -50.38 -7.03
C MET A 1 -27.60 -49.30 -6.98
N THR A 2 -27.87 -48.50 -6.15
CA THR A 2 -27.41 -47.85 -4.90
C THR A 2 -26.44 -46.75 -5.15
N ASP A 3 -27.02 -45.56 -5.08
CA ASP A 3 -26.44 -44.29 -4.67
C ASP A 3 -25.54 -44.40 -3.44
N GLN A 4 -24.39 -43.74 -3.48
CA GLN A 4 -23.77 -43.17 -2.29
C GLN A 4 -23.17 -41.80 -2.66
N ALA A 5 -23.92 -40.76 -2.37
CA ALA A 5 -23.44 -39.40 -2.25
C ALA A 5 -22.53 -39.31 -1.02
N VAL A 6 -21.28 -38.89 -1.22
CA VAL A 6 -20.36 -38.51 -0.13
C VAL A 6 -20.44 -36.98 0.02
N ASP A 7 -21.09 -36.61 1.10
CA ASP A 7 -21.12 -35.27 1.65
C ASP A 7 -19.72 -34.94 2.24
N THR A 8 -19.02 -33.91 1.68
CA THR A 8 -17.77 -33.37 2.21
C THR A 8 -17.87 -31.86 2.37
N SER A 9 -18.75 -31.41 3.24
CA SER A 9 -18.70 -30.07 3.80
C SER A 9 -17.93 -30.08 5.13
N GLY A 10 -16.60 -30.07 5.05
CA GLY A 10 -15.72 -29.73 6.17
C GLY A 10 -15.37 -28.24 6.09
N PRO A 11 -15.26 -27.51 7.22
CA PRO A 11 -14.96 -26.11 7.20
C PRO A 11 -13.56 -25.86 6.63
N ALA A 12 -13.47 -24.96 5.65
CA ALA A 12 -12.21 -24.49 5.08
C ALA A 12 -11.37 -23.87 6.21
N LYS A 13 -10.21 -24.46 6.51
CA LYS A 13 -9.17 -23.84 7.33
C LYS A 13 -8.78 -22.52 6.67
N ALA A 14 -8.90 -21.41 7.43
CA ALA A 14 -8.35 -20.13 7.06
C ALA A 14 -6.87 -20.30 6.68
N ALA A 15 -6.51 -19.85 5.49
CA ALA A 15 -5.14 -19.78 5.01
C ALA A 15 -4.43 -18.69 5.83
N GLY A 16 -3.80 -19.08 6.93
CA GLY A 16 -2.82 -18.25 7.61
C GLY A 16 -1.72 -17.92 6.61
N THR A 17 -1.35 -16.66 6.52
CA THR A 17 -0.18 -16.19 5.77
C THR A 17 1.05 -16.93 6.31
N GLU A 18 1.47 -18.00 5.63
CA GLU A 18 2.73 -18.67 5.91
C GLU A 18 3.85 -17.67 5.63
N GLU A 19 4.57 -17.28 6.67
CA GLU A 19 5.89 -16.66 6.51
C GLU A 19 6.76 -17.62 5.69
N PRO A 20 7.60 -17.14 4.75
CA PRO A 20 8.45 -18.01 3.96
C PRO A 20 9.34 -18.85 4.89
N SER A 21 9.05 -20.13 4.93
CA SER A 21 9.76 -21.15 5.70
C SER A 21 11.21 -21.22 5.23
N GLY A 22 12.16 -20.69 6.03
CA GLY A 22 13.59 -20.82 5.79
C GLY A 22 14.50 -19.81 6.49
N ALA A 23 14.00 -18.67 6.94
CA ALA A 23 14.81 -17.74 7.72
C ALA A 23 14.69 -18.05 9.21
N THR A 24 15.81 -18.30 9.88
CA THR A 24 15.87 -18.37 11.35
C THR A 24 15.22 -17.09 11.90
N PRO A 25 14.20 -17.19 12.78
CA PRO A 25 13.53 -16.01 13.29
C PRO A 25 14.57 -15.07 13.92
N PRO A 26 14.48 -13.75 13.67
CA PRO A 26 15.43 -12.81 14.22
C PRO A 26 15.43 -12.93 15.74
N GLN A 27 16.61 -13.20 16.34
CA GLN A 27 16.73 -13.30 17.77
C GLN A 27 16.28 -12.00 18.43
N PHE A 28 15.34 -12.12 19.36
CA PHE A 28 14.85 -11.01 20.16
C PHE A 28 15.73 -10.85 21.41
N PHE A 29 16.12 -9.61 21.73
CA PHE A 29 17.02 -9.32 22.85
C PHE A 29 16.35 -8.45 23.91
N GLY A 30 16.36 -8.89 25.15
CA GLY A 30 15.87 -8.13 26.29
C GLY A 30 14.34 -7.92 26.31
N ARG A 31 13.90 -6.86 26.97
CA ARG A 31 12.48 -6.47 27.09
C ARG A 31 11.61 -7.44 27.90
N GLU A 32 12.22 -8.27 28.73
CA GLU A 32 11.51 -9.24 29.58
C GLU A 32 10.57 -8.54 30.57
N ARG A 33 10.97 -7.36 31.08
CA ARG A 33 10.16 -6.53 32.00
C ARG A 33 8.94 -5.98 31.31
N GLU A 34 9.10 -5.45 30.10
CA GLU A 34 8.03 -4.89 29.30
C GLU A 34 7.05 -5.98 28.84
N LEU A 35 7.55 -7.15 28.39
CA LEU A 35 6.71 -8.31 28.07
C LEU A 35 5.90 -8.77 29.27
N LYS A 36 6.52 -8.86 30.45
CA LYS A 36 5.82 -9.21 31.70
C LYS A 36 4.76 -8.17 32.07
N ALA A 37 5.07 -6.88 31.94
CA ALA A 37 4.13 -5.80 32.22
C ALA A 37 2.92 -5.85 31.29
N LEU A 38 3.13 -6.08 29.97
CA LEU A 38 2.05 -6.21 28.98
C LEU A 38 1.16 -7.44 29.27
N ARG A 39 1.76 -8.59 29.64
CA ARG A 39 0.99 -9.78 30.06
C ARG A 39 0.18 -9.51 31.34
N THR A 40 0.75 -8.85 32.33
CA THR A 40 0.04 -8.45 33.56
C THR A 40 -1.11 -7.48 33.28
N ASP A 41 -0.93 -6.53 32.35
CA ASP A 41 -2.00 -5.63 31.94
C ASP A 41 -3.13 -6.37 31.20
N MET A 42 -2.83 -7.44 30.48
CA MET A 42 -3.83 -8.30 29.84
C MET A 42 -4.69 -9.04 30.89
N GLU A 43 -4.10 -9.47 31.99
CA GLU A 43 -4.78 -10.20 33.07
C GLU A 43 -5.62 -9.29 33.98
N ARG A 44 -5.35 -7.98 33.98
CA ARG A 44 -6.09 -7.03 34.82
C ARG A 44 -7.55 -6.90 34.40
N ALA A 45 -8.45 -7.05 35.36
CA ALA A 45 -9.86 -6.77 35.14
C ALA A 45 -10.07 -5.30 34.72
N GLY A 46 -10.82 -5.06 33.65
CA GLY A 46 -11.24 -3.72 33.25
C GLY A 46 -12.22 -3.11 34.27
N LEU A 47 -12.39 -1.79 34.24
CA LEU A 47 -13.34 -1.08 35.15
C LEU A 47 -14.77 -1.61 35.01
N ASP A 48 -15.19 -2.00 33.82
CA ASP A 48 -16.51 -2.59 33.57
C ASP A 48 -16.68 -3.95 34.25
N THR A 49 -15.63 -4.78 34.26
CA THR A 49 -15.62 -6.07 34.93
C THR A 49 -15.66 -5.90 36.46
N LEU A 50 -14.95 -4.91 36.99
CA LEU A 50 -15.01 -4.56 38.43
C LEU A 50 -16.38 -4.03 38.86
N ALA A 51 -17.11 -3.38 37.95
CA ALA A 51 -18.49 -2.94 38.12
C ALA A 51 -19.54 -4.03 37.87
N GLY A 52 -19.11 -5.30 37.58
CA GLY A 52 -19.98 -6.42 37.24
C GLY A 52 -20.61 -6.35 35.85
N ARG A 53 -20.11 -5.47 34.97
CA ARG A 53 -20.54 -5.34 33.58
C ARG A 53 -19.59 -6.14 32.68
N LYS A 54 -20.13 -6.79 31.62
CA LYS A 54 -19.28 -7.36 30.59
C LYS A 54 -18.60 -6.23 29.81
N ALA A 55 -17.30 -6.37 29.54
CA ALA A 55 -16.59 -5.46 28.64
C ALA A 55 -17.31 -5.44 27.28
N ALA A 56 -17.57 -4.24 26.76
CA ALA A 56 -18.28 -4.08 25.47
C ALA A 56 -17.34 -4.10 24.27
N ARG A 57 -16.03 -3.87 24.47
CA ARG A 57 -15.02 -3.78 23.42
C ARG A 57 -13.79 -4.61 23.73
N ALA A 58 -13.01 -4.92 22.68
CA ALA A 58 -11.71 -5.55 22.80
C ALA A 58 -10.76 -4.73 23.68
N ARG A 59 -9.90 -5.44 24.41
CA ARG A 59 -8.83 -4.81 25.17
C ARG A 59 -7.72 -4.35 24.23
N VAL A 60 -7.18 -3.15 24.49
CA VAL A 60 -6.06 -2.60 23.73
C VAL A 60 -4.81 -2.53 24.61
N LEU A 61 -3.75 -3.23 24.20
CA LEU A 61 -2.40 -3.11 24.74
C LEU A 61 -1.61 -2.14 23.87
N LEU A 62 -1.10 -1.06 24.43
CA LEU A 62 -0.36 -0.04 23.70
C LEU A 62 1.13 -0.10 24.03
N ILE A 63 1.97 -0.29 23.01
CA ILE A 63 3.42 -0.16 23.10
C ILE A 63 3.80 1.21 22.53
N ALA A 64 4.17 2.14 23.38
CA ALA A 64 4.57 3.48 22.99
C ALA A 64 6.10 3.65 23.12
N GLY A 65 6.69 4.48 22.26
CA GLY A 65 8.13 4.74 22.36
C GLY A 65 8.69 5.56 21.19
N ARG A 66 9.91 6.04 21.35
CA ARG A 66 10.60 6.84 20.33
C ARG A 66 10.90 6.01 19.09
N PRO A 67 11.04 6.65 17.91
CA PRO A 67 11.52 5.96 16.70
C PRO A 67 12.83 5.22 16.95
N GLY A 68 12.93 3.99 16.45
CA GLY A 68 14.11 3.15 16.62
C GLY A 68 14.23 2.40 17.95
N SER A 69 13.24 2.51 18.86
CA SER A 69 13.23 1.80 20.16
C SER A 69 12.85 0.31 20.07
N GLY A 70 12.39 -0.18 18.92
CA GLY A 70 12.02 -1.59 18.72
C GLY A 70 10.57 -1.93 19.08
N ARG A 71 9.62 -0.98 18.96
CA ARG A 71 8.19 -1.18 19.22
C ARG A 71 7.60 -2.34 18.44
N THR A 72 7.77 -2.33 17.12
CA THR A 72 7.28 -3.38 16.22
C THR A 72 7.86 -4.75 16.56
N ALA A 73 9.16 -4.81 16.92
CA ALA A 73 9.81 -6.05 17.32
C ALA A 73 9.22 -6.61 18.64
N LEU A 74 8.99 -5.74 19.63
CA LEU A 74 8.36 -6.12 20.89
C LEU A 74 6.92 -6.59 20.67
N ALA A 75 6.14 -5.89 19.84
CA ALA A 75 4.78 -6.28 19.50
C ALA A 75 4.74 -7.65 18.79
N GLY A 76 5.66 -7.89 17.84
CA GLY A 76 5.80 -9.17 17.16
C GLY A 76 6.18 -10.31 18.11
N GLU A 77 7.07 -10.08 19.09
CA GLU A 77 7.42 -11.07 20.09
C GLU A 77 6.25 -11.38 21.05
N LEU A 78 5.55 -10.34 21.51
CA LEU A 78 4.35 -10.49 22.33
C LEU A 78 3.27 -11.30 21.62
N THR A 79 2.94 -10.93 20.38
CA THR A 79 1.89 -11.61 19.61
C THR A 79 2.26 -13.05 19.29
N ARG A 80 3.53 -13.36 19.01
CA ARG A 80 4.03 -14.74 18.82
C ARG A 80 3.84 -15.57 20.09
N GLY A 81 4.18 -15.01 21.26
CA GLY A 81 3.99 -15.70 22.55
C GLY A 81 2.51 -15.97 22.82
N LEU A 82 1.63 -14.99 22.61
CA LEU A 82 0.18 -15.13 22.83
C LEU A 82 -0.48 -16.16 21.91
N LEU A 83 -0.01 -16.25 20.67
CA LEU A 83 -0.48 -17.31 19.74
C LEU A 83 -0.02 -18.70 20.18
N ALA A 84 1.20 -18.83 20.70
CA ALA A 84 1.73 -20.09 21.21
C ALA A 84 0.97 -20.55 22.48
N ASP A 85 0.46 -19.61 23.28
CA ASP A 85 -0.37 -19.90 24.46
C ASP A 85 -1.76 -20.46 24.07
N GLY A 86 -2.21 -20.31 22.81
CA GLY A 86 -3.43 -20.92 22.25
C GLY A 86 -4.74 -20.18 22.60
N ASP A 87 -4.68 -19.03 23.23
CA ASP A 87 -5.87 -18.28 23.66
C ASP A 87 -6.63 -17.59 22.50
N HIS A 88 -5.98 -17.44 21.33
CA HIS A 88 -6.53 -16.78 20.13
C HIS A 88 -6.54 -17.77 18.94
N PRO A 89 -7.51 -18.71 18.89
CA PRO A 89 -7.54 -19.77 17.87
C PRO A 89 -7.83 -19.26 16.46
N ASP A 90 -8.44 -18.06 16.32
CA ASP A 90 -8.72 -17.43 15.02
C ASP A 90 -7.49 -16.70 14.44
N GLY A 91 -6.35 -16.77 15.13
CA GLY A 91 -5.06 -16.33 14.61
C GLY A 91 -4.78 -14.84 14.79
N LEU A 92 -3.75 -14.39 14.04
CA LEU A 92 -3.24 -13.00 14.05
C LEU A 92 -3.66 -12.28 12.77
N LEU A 93 -4.31 -11.15 12.95
CA LEU A 93 -4.53 -10.14 11.92
C LEU A 93 -3.51 -9.02 12.11
N ARG A 94 -2.73 -8.73 11.08
CA ARG A 94 -1.68 -7.72 11.19
C ARG A 94 -1.82 -6.67 10.10
N VAL A 95 -1.85 -5.41 10.49
CA VAL A 95 -1.83 -4.27 9.56
C VAL A 95 -0.88 -3.18 10.03
N ARG A 96 -0.30 -2.47 9.07
CA ARG A 96 0.52 -1.30 9.32
C ARG A 96 -0.29 -0.03 9.07
N LEU A 97 -0.31 0.88 10.07
CA LEU A 97 -1.06 2.12 10.00
C LEU A 97 -0.26 3.30 9.44
N THR A 98 1.05 3.14 9.28
CA THR A 98 1.93 4.15 8.68
C THR A 98 2.76 3.52 7.57
N GLU A 99 2.78 4.14 6.39
CA GLU A 99 3.65 3.75 5.28
C GLU A 99 5.14 3.81 5.70
N PRO A 100 6.03 3.00 5.12
CA PRO A 100 7.47 3.11 5.40
C PRO A 100 8.01 4.53 5.20
N GLY A 101 7.48 5.28 4.24
CA GLY A 101 7.78 6.71 4.03
C GLY A 101 7.23 7.65 5.10
N GLY A 102 6.50 7.15 6.10
CA GLY A 102 5.98 7.93 7.24
C GLY A 102 4.61 8.59 7.03
N ALA A 103 3.97 8.40 5.88
CA ALA A 103 2.60 8.86 5.65
C ALA A 103 1.58 7.93 6.32
N PRO A 104 0.46 8.44 6.88
CA PRO A 104 -0.59 7.61 7.45
C PRO A 104 -1.27 6.77 6.36
N VAL A 105 -1.61 5.54 6.68
CA VAL A 105 -2.40 4.66 5.81
C VAL A 105 -3.88 5.03 6.00
N PRO A 106 -4.65 5.28 4.92
CA PRO A 106 -6.08 5.55 5.02
C PRO A 106 -6.84 4.37 5.64
N THR A 107 -7.83 4.65 6.48
CA THR A 107 -8.67 3.65 7.17
C THR A 107 -9.32 2.67 6.19
N GLU A 108 -9.79 3.16 5.04
CA GLU A 108 -10.35 2.33 3.96
C GLU A 108 -9.40 1.19 3.55
N ARG A 109 -8.12 1.52 3.34
CA ARG A 109 -7.13 0.51 2.92
C ARG A 109 -6.79 -0.47 4.04
N THR A 110 -6.68 0.03 5.27
CA THR A 110 -6.42 -0.80 6.44
C THR A 110 -7.56 -1.77 6.71
N ALA A 111 -8.81 -1.29 6.64
CA ALA A 111 -9.99 -2.12 6.82
C ALA A 111 -10.12 -3.18 5.72
N ARG A 112 -9.80 -2.85 4.45
CA ARG A 112 -9.73 -3.86 3.37
C ARG A 112 -8.70 -4.93 3.63
N GLU A 113 -7.50 -4.55 4.06
CA GLU A 113 -6.44 -5.50 4.36
C GLU A 113 -6.83 -6.45 5.49
N LEU A 114 -7.54 -5.95 6.52
CA LEU A 114 -8.11 -6.79 7.58
C LEU A 114 -9.19 -7.74 7.04
N LEU A 115 -10.12 -7.25 6.20
CA LEU A 115 -11.14 -8.08 5.58
C LEU A 115 -10.53 -9.16 4.68
N ASP A 116 -9.51 -8.84 3.88
CA ASP A 116 -8.80 -9.80 3.04
C ASP A 116 -8.16 -10.92 3.89
N GLN A 117 -7.54 -10.58 5.04
CA GLN A 117 -7.00 -11.56 5.98
C GLN A 117 -8.10 -12.41 6.64
N LEU A 118 -9.31 -11.88 6.80
CA LEU A 118 -10.49 -12.61 7.29
C LEU A 118 -11.16 -13.46 6.19
N GLY A 119 -10.69 -13.39 4.95
CA GLY A 119 -11.26 -14.10 3.80
C GLY A 119 -12.55 -13.46 3.27
N VAL A 120 -12.79 -12.20 3.60
CA VAL A 120 -14.00 -11.45 3.19
C VAL A 120 -13.62 -10.35 2.21
N THR A 121 -14.28 -10.31 1.06
CA THR A 121 -14.05 -9.26 0.08
C THR A 121 -14.93 -8.05 0.39
N GLY A 122 -14.31 -6.93 0.76
CA GLY A 122 -15.02 -5.67 0.94
C GLY A 122 -15.53 -5.12 -0.40
N PRO A 123 -16.73 -4.47 -0.44
CA PRO A 123 -17.24 -3.88 -1.67
C PRO A 123 -16.23 -2.89 -2.27
N PRO A 124 -15.93 -2.95 -3.58
CA PRO A 124 -14.86 -2.15 -4.20
C PRO A 124 -15.24 -0.70 -4.13
N GLY A 125 -15.94 -0.01 -3.83
CA GLY A 125 -16.22 1.45 -3.71
C GLY A 125 -16.73 1.83 -2.33
N ALA A 126 -16.67 0.89 -1.36
CA ALA A 126 -17.05 1.16 0.02
C ALA A 126 -16.06 2.15 0.66
N ASP A 127 -16.58 3.04 1.49
CA ASP A 127 -15.76 3.98 2.25
C ASP A 127 -15.15 3.35 3.53
N GLY A 128 -14.35 4.15 4.24
CA GLY A 128 -13.67 3.67 5.45
C GLY A 128 -14.62 3.25 6.56
N ASP A 129 -15.75 3.92 6.71
CA ASP A 129 -16.73 3.66 7.76
C ASP A 129 -17.48 2.35 7.48
N GLU A 130 -17.94 2.16 6.23
CA GLU A 130 -18.60 0.93 5.77
C GLU A 130 -17.69 -0.29 5.94
N LEU A 131 -16.42 -0.18 5.55
CA LEU A 131 -15.45 -1.27 5.67
C LEU A 131 -15.09 -1.56 7.13
N SER A 132 -14.95 -0.53 7.96
CA SER A 132 -14.68 -0.69 9.39
C SER A 132 -15.83 -1.39 10.11
N GLU A 133 -17.08 -1.07 9.75
CA GLU A 133 -18.26 -1.76 10.27
C GLU A 133 -18.27 -3.24 9.87
N MET A 134 -17.89 -3.56 8.62
CA MET A 134 -17.73 -4.94 8.18
C MET A 134 -16.66 -5.68 8.98
N VAL A 135 -15.49 -5.06 9.25
CA VAL A 135 -14.45 -5.64 10.09
C VAL A 135 -14.98 -5.96 11.49
N ARG A 136 -15.69 -5.01 12.13
CA ARG A 136 -16.29 -5.25 13.45
C ARG A 136 -17.28 -6.41 13.46
N LYS A 137 -18.13 -6.47 12.43
CA LYS A 137 -19.10 -7.55 12.27
C LYS A 137 -18.44 -8.92 12.10
N GLU A 138 -17.41 -9.01 11.28
CA GLU A 138 -16.67 -10.27 11.08
C GLU A 138 -15.91 -10.72 12.33
N LEU A 139 -15.50 -9.79 13.17
CA LEU A 139 -14.81 -10.09 14.43
C LEU A 139 -15.75 -10.36 15.61
N ALA A 140 -17.05 -10.12 15.48
CA ALA A 140 -18.01 -10.21 16.59
C ALA A 140 -18.11 -11.60 17.25
N GLY A 141 -17.80 -12.68 16.52
CA GLY A 141 -17.82 -14.05 17.04
C GLY A 141 -16.46 -14.74 17.10
N ARG A 142 -15.35 -14.01 16.91
CA ARG A 142 -13.99 -14.56 16.83
C ARG A 142 -13.16 -14.25 18.06
N ARG A 143 -12.18 -15.11 18.33
CA ARG A 143 -11.13 -14.91 19.34
C ARG A 143 -9.82 -14.64 18.62
N ALA A 144 -9.70 -13.47 18.01
CA ALA A 144 -8.58 -13.07 17.18
C ALA A 144 -7.67 -12.08 17.90
N LEU A 145 -6.39 -12.09 17.51
CA LEU A 145 -5.38 -11.12 17.92
C LEU A 145 -5.16 -10.12 16.78
N LEU A 146 -5.32 -8.83 17.05
CA LEU A 146 -5.07 -7.77 16.07
C LEU A 146 -3.77 -7.04 16.41
N LEU A 147 -2.86 -6.94 15.45
CA LEU A 147 -1.65 -6.11 15.55
C LEU A 147 -1.79 -4.88 14.65
N LEU A 148 -1.99 -3.72 15.27
CA LEU A 148 -2.08 -2.42 14.63
C LEU A 148 -0.72 -1.70 14.78
N ASP A 149 0.14 -1.81 13.76
CA ASP A 149 1.53 -1.38 13.86
C ASP A 149 1.74 0.07 13.37
N ASP A 150 2.50 0.84 14.15
CA ASP A 150 2.93 2.24 13.92
C ASP A 150 1.75 3.22 13.69
N ALA A 151 0.78 3.21 14.62
CA ALA A 151 -0.32 4.18 14.63
C ALA A 151 0.20 5.61 14.86
N ALA A 152 -0.29 6.57 14.07
CA ALA A 152 0.01 7.98 14.25
C ALA A 152 -0.82 8.59 15.40
N ASP A 153 -2.11 8.26 15.45
CA ASP A 153 -3.08 8.80 16.39
C ASP A 153 -4.20 7.81 16.73
N ALA A 154 -5.12 8.22 17.58
CA ALA A 154 -6.28 7.43 17.98
C ALA A 154 -7.33 7.31 16.86
N GLU A 155 -7.43 8.30 15.97
CA GLU A 155 -8.42 8.33 14.89
C GLU A 155 -8.18 7.21 13.87
N GLN A 156 -6.93 6.77 13.73
CA GLN A 156 -6.60 5.60 12.89
C GLN A 156 -6.97 4.27 13.54
N VAL A 157 -6.95 4.19 14.87
CA VAL A 157 -7.13 2.94 15.63
C VAL A 157 -8.60 2.71 15.98
N ASP A 158 -9.31 3.74 16.47
CA ASP A 158 -10.67 3.61 16.98
C ASP A 158 -11.68 2.97 16.00
N PRO A 159 -11.68 3.32 14.69
CA PRO A 159 -12.59 2.69 13.73
C PRO A 159 -12.38 1.19 13.54
N LEU A 160 -11.17 0.68 13.85
CA LEU A 160 -10.77 -0.71 13.65
C LEU A 160 -10.94 -1.57 14.91
N LEU A 161 -11.32 -0.98 16.04
CA LEU A 161 -11.46 -1.70 17.31
C LEU A 161 -12.69 -2.62 17.26
N PRO A 162 -12.52 -3.94 17.57
CA PRO A 162 -13.64 -4.85 17.68
C PRO A 162 -14.56 -4.54 18.87
N ASP A 163 -15.87 -4.59 18.66
CA ASP A 163 -16.88 -4.58 19.71
C ASP A 163 -17.05 -5.99 20.32
N ASN A 164 -15.95 -6.69 20.53
CA ASN A 164 -15.88 -8.06 21.02
C ASN A 164 -14.77 -8.18 22.08
N PRO A 165 -15.09 -8.41 23.35
CA PRO A 165 -14.11 -8.52 24.42
C PRO A 165 -13.20 -9.76 24.33
N ASP A 166 -13.55 -10.76 23.52
CA ASP A 166 -12.75 -11.96 23.30
C ASP A 166 -11.60 -11.74 22.30
N CYS A 167 -11.62 -10.61 21.58
CA CYS A 167 -10.50 -10.14 20.78
C CYS A 167 -9.50 -9.35 21.64
N LEU A 168 -8.22 -9.42 21.28
CA LEU A 168 -7.16 -8.61 21.86
C LEU A 168 -6.49 -7.76 20.78
N VAL A 169 -6.31 -6.48 21.05
CA VAL A 169 -5.62 -5.56 20.15
C VAL A 169 -4.26 -5.19 20.74
N VAL A 170 -3.20 -5.35 19.98
CA VAL A 170 -1.85 -4.86 20.27
C VAL A 170 -1.59 -3.70 19.31
N ALA A 171 -1.45 -2.49 19.84
CA ALA A 171 -1.13 -1.32 19.04
C ALA A 171 0.28 -0.83 19.34
N THR A 172 0.99 -0.34 18.33
CA THR A 172 2.25 0.38 18.53
C THR A 172 2.11 1.83 18.07
N SER A 173 2.69 2.77 18.83
CA SER A 173 2.63 4.20 18.50
C SER A 173 3.86 4.95 19.00
N ARG A 174 4.09 6.16 18.44
CA ARG A 174 5.15 7.07 18.93
C ARG A 174 4.79 7.72 20.26
N GLY A 175 3.49 7.88 20.53
CA GLY A 175 2.95 8.53 21.74
C GLY A 175 1.78 7.78 22.34
N PRO A 176 1.21 8.30 23.43
CA PRO A 176 -0.02 7.76 23.98
C PRO A 176 -1.17 8.01 23.00
N LEU A 177 -1.95 6.98 22.71
CA LEU A 177 -3.18 7.12 21.89
C LEU A 177 -4.29 7.73 22.77
N THR A 178 -4.19 9.04 23.01
CA THR A 178 -5.19 9.78 23.80
C THR A 178 -6.50 9.81 23.02
N GLY A 179 -7.58 9.36 23.65
CA GLY A 179 -8.90 9.25 23.01
C GLY A 179 -9.46 7.82 23.02
N ILE A 180 -8.61 6.81 23.17
CA ILE A 180 -9.07 5.43 23.35
C ILE A 180 -9.22 5.14 24.86
N PRO A 181 -10.45 4.90 25.35
CA PRO A 181 -10.67 4.69 26.78
C PRO A 181 -9.96 3.45 27.32
N GLY A 182 -9.41 3.53 28.53
CA GLY A 182 -8.84 2.38 29.23
C GLY A 182 -7.46 1.92 28.77
N VAL A 183 -6.86 2.57 27.78
CA VAL A 183 -5.53 2.23 27.26
C VAL A 183 -4.44 2.78 28.18
N ARG A 184 -3.53 1.91 28.61
CA ARG A 184 -2.32 2.29 29.36
C ARG A 184 -1.09 2.02 28.50
N PRO A 185 -0.29 3.05 28.17
CA PRO A 185 0.88 2.83 27.34
C PRO A 185 2.00 2.12 28.12
N CYS A 186 2.47 1.00 27.61
CA CYS A 186 3.77 0.45 27.95
C CYS A 186 4.83 1.26 27.21
N THR A 187 5.41 2.25 27.87
CA THR A 187 6.40 3.13 27.25
C THR A 187 7.78 2.48 27.27
N ILE A 188 8.36 2.27 26.06
CA ILE A 188 9.68 1.67 25.91
C ILE A 188 10.75 2.72 25.58
N GLY A 189 11.87 2.61 26.27
CA GLY A 189 13.10 3.38 26.02
C GLY A 189 14.15 2.61 25.21
N GLY A 190 15.44 2.84 25.48
CA GLY A 190 16.54 2.00 25.04
C GLY A 190 16.51 0.61 25.70
N LEU A 191 17.30 -0.34 25.17
CA LEU A 191 17.58 -1.61 25.83
C LEU A 191 18.41 -1.39 27.10
N ASP A 192 18.31 -2.30 28.05
CA ASP A 192 19.30 -2.36 29.13
C ASP A 192 20.70 -2.63 28.59
N VAL A 193 21.73 -2.23 29.32
CA VAL A 193 23.13 -2.31 28.87
C VAL A 193 23.51 -3.73 28.46
N GLY A 194 23.13 -4.75 29.24
CA GLY A 194 23.46 -6.14 28.93
C GLY A 194 22.82 -6.64 27.63
N SER A 195 21.56 -6.30 27.40
CA SER A 195 20.84 -6.64 26.16
C SER A 195 21.37 -5.84 24.95
N ALA A 196 21.73 -4.57 25.14
CA ALA A 196 22.32 -3.73 24.12
C ALA A 196 23.71 -4.24 23.68
N VAL A 197 24.55 -4.67 24.63
CA VAL A 197 25.85 -5.29 24.36
C VAL A 197 25.68 -6.61 23.63
N ARG A 198 24.71 -7.47 24.00
CA ARG A 198 24.41 -8.72 23.28
C ARG A 198 23.96 -8.46 21.84
N LEU A 199 23.13 -7.45 21.62
CA LEU A 199 22.72 -7.06 20.27
C LEU A 199 23.92 -6.59 19.42
N LEU A 200 24.80 -5.79 20.00
CA LEU A 200 26.04 -5.33 19.35
C LEU A 200 26.98 -6.51 19.04
N ALA A 201 27.20 -7.41 20.02
CA ALA A 201 28.03 -8.60 19.87
C ALA A 201 27.61 -9.51 18.70
N ARG A 202 26.31 -9.63 18.47
CA ARG A 202 25.79 -10.38 17.32
C ARG A 202 26.29 -9.83 15.97
N THR A 203 26.44 -8.53 15.86
CA THR A 203 26.83 -7.88 14.59
C THR A 203 28.35 -7.84 14.40
N ILE A 204 29.12 -7.56 15.49
CA ILE A 204 30.56 -7.38 15.39
C ILE A 204 31.40 -8.57 15.91
N GLY A 205 30.73 -9.58 16.45
CA GLY A 205 31.34 -10.75 17.08
C GLY A 205 31.70 -10.54 18.56
N GLU A 206 31.64 -11.61 19.34
CA GLU A 206 31.87 -11.57 20.78
C GLU A 206 33.30 -11.16 21.15
N VAL A 207 34.29 -11.54 20.33
CA VAL A 207 35.70 -11.25 20.59
C VAL A 207 35.96 -9.75 20.72
N ARG A 208 35.37 -8.91 19.84
CA ARG A 208 35.56 -7.45 19.88
C ARG A 208 34.94 -6.82 21.13
N ILE A 209 33.91 -7.42 21.68
CA ILE A 209 33.27 -6.99 22.94
C ILE A 209 34.12 -7.41 24.15
N THR A 210 34.60 -8.66 24.16
CA THR A 210 35.37 -9.19 25.30
C THR A 210 36.75 -8.56 25.48
N VAL A 211 37.32 -7.99 24.42
CA VAL A 211 38.62 -7.26 24.49
C VAL A 211 38.48 -5.98 25.34
N ASP A 212 37.39 -5.24 25.22
CA ASP A 212 37.12 -4.04 26.01
C ASP A 212 35.61 -3.91 26.34
N PRO A 213 35.14 -4.64 27.36
CA PRO A 213 33.74 -4.63 27.75
C PRO A 213 33.23 -3.27 28.19
N ARG A 214 34.06 -2.49 28.90
CA ARG A 214 33.67 -1.16 29.42
C ARG A 214 33.40 -0.18 28.28
N THR A 215 34.24 -0.18 27.26
CA THR A 215 34.04 0.67 26.08
C THR A 215 32.82 0.21 25.28
N ALA A 216 32.55 -1.09 25.21
CA ALA A 216 31.32 -1.60 24.60
C ALA A 216 30.07 -1.13 25.35
N GLU A 217 30.05 -1.17 26.69
CA GLU A 217 29.00 -0.59 27.51
C GLU A 217 28.83 0.91 27.25
N THR A 218 29.93 1.67 27.25
CA THR A 218 29.91 3.11 26.95
C THR A 218 29.36 3.38 25.54
N LEU A 219 29.72 2.58 24.52
CA LEU A 219 29.16 2.71 23.17
C LEU A 219 27.64 2.50 23.16
N THR A 220 27.15 1.52 23.91
CA THR A 220 25.70 1.29 23.99
C THR A 220 24.96 2.45 24.67
N GLU A 221 25.59 3.11 25.67
CA GLU A 221 25.06 4.32 26.31
C GLU A 221 25.01 5.50 25.33
N GLU A 222 26.08 5.73 24.55
CA GLU A 222 26.12 6.78 23.49
C GLU A 222 25.05 6.55 22.42
N CYS A 223 24.73 5.28 22.10
CA CYS A 223 23.61 4.90 21.24
C CYS A 223 22.25 5.02 21.95
N GLY A 224 22.21 5.41 23.25
CA GLY A 224 21.00 5.49 24.07
C GLY A 224 20.29 4.15 24.25
N GLY A 225 20.99 3.03 24.11
CA GLY A 225 20.42 1.67 24.07
C GLY A 225 19.41 1.44 22.93
N LEU A 226 19.32 2.33 21.93
CA LEU A 226 18.34 2.23 20.86
C LEU A 226 18.73 1.12 19.86
N PRO A 227 17.89 0.08 19.66
CA PRO A 227 18.19 -1.00 18.73
C PRO A 227 18.59 -0.53 17.33
N ALA A 228 17.89 0.45 16.76
CA ALA A 228 18.20 0.96 15.43
C ALA A 228 19.60 1.64 15.36
N ALA A 229 19.98 2.39 16.39
CA ALA A 229 21.30 2.99 16.48
C ALA A 229 22.41 1.92 16.63
N LEU A 230 22.17 0.92 17.49
CA LEU A 230 23.10 -0.18 17.73
C LEU A 230 23.32 -1.03 16.47
N VAL A 231 22.26 -1.31 15.70
CA VAL A 231 22.37 -2.05 14.44
C VAL A 231 23.20 -1.28 13.41
N MET A 232 22.97 0.02 13.26
CA MET A 232 23.75 0.86 12.34
C MET A 232 25.23 0.97 12.75
N VAL A 233 25.51 1.23 14.03
CA VAL A 233 26.88 1.32 14.53
C VAL A 233 27.58 -0.04 14.47
N GLY A 234 26.86 -1.12 14.76
CA GLY A 234 27.35 -2.48 14.61
C GLY A 234 27.68 -2.82 13.15
N GLY A 235 26.77 -2.50 12.20
CA GLY A 235 27.00 -2.66 10.77
C GLY A 235 28.22 -1.86 10.28
N TRP A 236 28.35 -0.62 10.75
CA TRP A 236 29.54 0.19 10.47
C TRP A 236 30.85 -0.46 10.98
N LEU A 237 30.85 -0.90 12.25
CA LEU A 237 32.01 -1.59 12.84
C LEU A 237 32.32 -2.91 12.10
N ALA A 238 31.33 -3.66 11.65
CA ALA A 238 31.54 -4.87 10.87
C ALA A 238 32.20 -4.58 9.51
N ALA A 239 31.80 -3.46 8.87
CA ALA A 239 32.37 -3.00 7.62
C ALA A 239 33.79 -2.40 7.79
N HIS A 240 34.21 -2.02 9.02
CA HIS A 240 35.50 -1.44 9.34
C HIS A 240 36.25 -2.31 10.38
N PRO A 241 36.84 -3.44 9.98
CA PRO A 241 37.47 -4.38 10.91
C PRO A 241 38.64 -3.78 11.72
N MET A 242 39.31 -2.78 11.16
CA MET A 242 40.47 -2.10 11.80
C MET A 242 40.07 -1.02 12.81
N ALA A 243 38.81 -0.55 12.78
CA ALA A 243 38.34 0.45 13.74
C ALA A 243 38.06 -0.20 15.10
N SER A 244 38.54 0.38 16.20
CA SER A 244 38.21 -0.09 17.53
C SER A 244 36.82 0.41 18.01
N VAL A 245 36.25 -0.27 19.01
CA VAL A 245 35.03 0.19 19.68
C VAL A 245 35.24 1.58 20.32
N ALA A 246 36.48 1.85 20.84
CA ALA A 246 36.82 3.13 21.42
C ALA A 246 36.83 4.27 20.40
N ASP A 247 37.37 4.02 19.19
CA ASP A 247 37.41 5.03 18.12
C ASP A 247 35.99 5.48 17.72
N VAL A 248 35.09 4.52 17.56
CA VAL A 248 33.69 4.81 17.22
C VAL A 248 32.96 5.56 18.34
N THR A 249 33.19 5.16 19.58
CA THR A 249 32.61 5.86 20.75
C THR A 249 33.06 7.32 20.78
N LYS A 250 34.36 7.56 20.51
CA LYS A 250 34.93 8.91 20.42
C LYS A 250 34.29 9.69 19.25
N GLN A 251 34.25 9.11 18.05
CA GLN A 251 33.65 9.74 16.89
C GLN A 251 32.18 10.12 17.12
N LEU A 252 31.37 9.23 17.74
CA LEU A 252 29.97 9.54 18.06
C LEU A 252 29.83 10.73 19.00
N ARG A 253 30.73 10.88 19.99
CA ARG A 253 30.73 12.01 20.92
C ARG A 253 31.11 13.33 20.25
N GLU A 254 32.04 13.28 19.29
CA GLU A 254 32.52 14.46 18.58
C GLU A 254 31.56 14.96 17.49
N LEU A 255 30.56 14.15 17.09
CA LEU A 255 29.57 14.58 16.13
C LEU A 255 28.70 15.71 16.70
N PRO A 256 28.56 16.83 15.95
CA PRO A 256 27.76 17.97 16.40
C PRO A 256 26.27 17.60 16.58
N ASP A 257 25.70 18.17 17.63
CA ASP A 257 24.27 18.09 17.87
C ASP A 257 23.54 19.10 16.96
N ASP A 258 23.07 18.69 15.79
CA ASP A 258 22.15 19.51 14.98
C ASP A 258 20.76 19.52 15.62
N THR A 259 20.60 20.34 16.65
CA THR A 259 19.47 20.32 17.59
C THR A 259 18.20 20.97 17.03
N GLU A 260 18.26 21.76 15.96
CA GLU A 260 17.12 22.55 15.49
C GLU A 260 16.18 21.83 14.49
N GLN A 261 16.60 20.74 13.86
CA GLN A 261 15.82 20.06 12.81
C GLN A 261 15.48 18.59 13.07
N SER A 262 15.98 17.97 14.16
CA SER A 262 15.76 16.55 14.37
C SER A 262 14.51 16.26 15.22
N THR A 263 13.42 15.92 14.58
CA THR A 263 12.26 15.23 15.18
C THR A 263 12.59 13.82 15.72
N GLY A 264 13.86 13.38 15.60
CA GLY A 264 14.37 12.08 16.04
C GLY A 264 15.16 12.15 17.37
N SER A 265 15.44 11.01 17.98
CA SER A 265 16.33 10.94 19.14
C SER A 265 17.78 11.25 18.71
N ARG A 266 18.50 12.06 19.52
CA ARG A 266 19.91 12.41 19.26
C ARG A 266 20.80 11.20 18.97
N PRO A 267 20.77 10.11 19.75
CA PRO A 267 21.60 8.93 19.48
C PRO A 267 21.35 8.31 18.09
N LEU A 268 20.09 8.24 17.65
CA LEU A 268 19.77 7.71 16.33
C LEU A 268 20.32 8.60 15.21
N ALA A 269 20.19 9.93 15.35
CA ALA A 269 20.70 10.88 14.37
C ALA A 269 22.23 10.85 14.27
N ARG A 270 22.96 10.73 15.40
CA ARG A 270 24.41 10.58 15.43
C ARG A 270 24.85 9.27 14.78
N ALA A 271 24.22 8.15 15.12
CA ALA A 271 24.51 6.85 14.51
C ALA A 271 24.29 6.89 12.99
N PHE A 272 23.17 7.47 12.53
CA PHE A 272 22.90 7.66 11.11
C PHE A 272 23.95 8.52 10.42
N ARG A 273 24.34 9.65 11.02
CA ARG A 273 25.38 10.55 10.47
C ARG A 273 26.73 9.86 10.38
N LEU A 274 27.16 9.12 11.42
CA LEU A 274 28.40 8.33 11.39
C LEU A 274 28.45 7.42 10.17
N VAL A 275 27.39 6.65 9.95
CA VAL A 275 27.33 5.72 8.82
C VAL A 275 27.26 6.47 7.49
N HIS A 276 26.39 7.49 7.36
CA HIS A 276 26.26 8.27 6.14
C HIS A 276 27.56 8.95 5.71
N ASP A 277 28.28 9.59 6.64
CA ASP A 277 29.49 10.36 6.33
C ASP A 277 30.71 9.46 6.01
N SER A 278 30.63 8.16 6.36
CA SER A 278 31.63 7.15 5.96
C SER A 278 31.38 6.58 4.54
N LEU A 279 30.20 6.82 3.96
CA LEU A 279 29.86 6.28 2.64
C LEU A 279 30.64 6.98 1.51
N PRO A 280 31.01 6.24 0.45
CA PRO A 280 31.48 6.87 -0.79
C PRO A 280 30.44 7.88 -1.31
N PRO A 281 30.87 8.98 -1.96
CA PRO A 281 29.98 10.06 -2.41
C PRO A 281 28.81 9.58 -3.26
N THR A 282 29.02 8.57 -4.10
CA THR A 282 27.98 7.95 -4.96
C THR A 282 26.94 7.19 -4.12
N ALA A 283 27.39 6.38 -3.16
CA ALA A 283 26.51 5.66 -2.25
C ALA A 283 25.74 6.62 -1.34
N GLY A 284 26.41 7.62 -0.75
CA GLY A 284 25.75 8.66 0.04
C GLY A 284 24.65 9.40 -0.74
N ARG A 285 24.87 9.66 -2.04
CA ARG A 285 23.85 10.25 -2.91
C ARG A 285 22.68 9.30 -3.14
N ILE A 286 22.93 8.01 -3.40
CA ILE A 286 21.86 7.00 -3.55
C ILE A 286 21.03 6.98 -2.26
N LEU A 287 21.66 6.89 -1.10
CA LEU A 287 20.98 6.85 0.20
C LEU A 287 20.05 8.05 0.40
N ARG A 288 20.53 9.27 0.14
CA ARG A 288 19.68 10.48 0.25
C ARG A 288 18.50 10.45 -0.68
N LEU A 289 18.72 10.04 -1.95
CA LEU A 289 17.65 9.95 -2.96
C LEU A 289 16.60 8.87 -2.64
N LEU A 290 16.90 7.89 -1.79
CA LEU A 290 15.91 6.93 -1.29
C LEU A 290 14.81 7.61 -0.42
N ALA A 291 15.01 8.84 0.05
CA ALA A 291 13.94 9.64 0.62
C ALA A 291 12.76 9.87 -0.34
N LEU A 292 13.00 9.74 -1.66
CA LEU A 292 12.00 9.84 -2.72
C LEU A 292 11.36 8.49 -3.07
N ALA A 293 11.81 7.39 -2.46
CA ALA A 293 11.30 6.06 -2.75
C ALA A 293 9.79 5.97 -2.42
N PRO A 294 8.95 5.52 -3.37
CA PRO A 294 7.52 5.48 -3.17
C PRO A 294 7.12 4.54 -2.02
N ALA A 295 6.35 5.03 -1.07
CA ALA A 295 6.02 4.36 0.18
C ALA A 295 7.26 3.91 0.99
N GLY A 296 8.44 4.53 0.80
CA GLY A 296 9.69 4.11 1.41
C GLY A 296 10.22 2.77 0.88
N LEU A 297 9.69 2.29 -0.24
CA LEU A 297 10.03 1.01 -0.86
C LEU A 297 10.86 1.24 -2.14
N ALA A 298 11.99 0.57 -2.24
CA ALA A 298 12.87 0.64 -3.40
C ALA A 298 13.27 -0.75 -3.88
N ASP A 299 13.66 -0.80 -5.14
CA ASP A 299 14.41 -1.91 -5.74
C ASP A 299 15.59 -1.36 -6.54
N ALA A 300 16.38 -2.22 -7.13
CA ALA A 300 17.54 -1.82 -7.94
C ALA A 300 17.15 -0.90 -9.11
N HIS A 301 15.97 -1.08 -9.70
CA HIS A 301 15.48 -0.23 -10.78
C HIS A 301 15.11 1.16 -10.30
N THR A 302 14.44 1.25 -9.14
CA THR A 302 14.08 2.51 -8.49
C THR A 302 15.33 3.29 -8.10
N ALA A 303 16.27 2.66 -7.39
CA ALA A 303 17.52 3.28 -6.96
C ALA A 303 18.39 3.71 -8.16
N SER A 304 18.53 2.86 -9.18
CA SER A 304 19.20 3.16 -10.44
C SER A 304 18.62 4.39 -11.15
N ALA A 305 17.29 4.48 -11.21
CA ALA A 305 16.61 5.60 -11.86
C ALA A 305 16.78 6.91 -11.08
N LEU A 306 16.66 6.86 -9.75
CA LEU A 306 16.88 8.00 -8.87
C LEU A 306 18.30 8.56 -9.02
N ALA A 307 19.31 7.70 -8.89
CA ALA A 307 20.72 8.10 -8.90
C ALA A 307 21.32 8.32 -10.30
N GLY A 308 20.75 7.67 -11.32
CA GLY A 308 21.28 7.70 -12.70
C GLY A 308 22.48 6.75 -12.88
N CYS A 309 22.55 5.65 -12.12
CA CYS A 309 23.60 4.62 -12.23
C CYS A 309 23.06 3.34 -12.89
N SER A 310 23.92 2.32 -13.08
CA SER A 310 23.47 1.01 -13.58
C SER A 310 22.64 0.27 -12.54
N VAL A 311 21.77 -0.64 -12.99
CA VAL A 311 20.91 -1.44 -12.08
C VAL A 311 21.77 -2.35 -11.18
N SER A 312 22.87 -2.93 -11.73
CA SER A 312 23.77 -3.76 -10.93
C SER A 312 24.51 -2.97 -9.85
N ALA A 313 25.01 -1.77 -10.17
CA ALA A 313 25.64 -0.91 -9.15
C ALA A 313 24.64 -0.48 -8.07
N ALA A 314 23.41 -0.17 -8.44
CA ALA A 314 22.34 0.13 -7.49
C ALA A 314 22.05 -1.06 -6.58
N GLN A 315 21.97 -2.28 -7.16
CA GLN A 315 21.73 -3.52 -6.40
C GLN A 315 22.81 -3.72 -5.33
N THR A 316 24.09 -3.71 -5.73
CA THR A 316 25.22 -3.86 -4.78
C THR A 316 25.15 -2.82 -3.66
N THR A 317 24.88 -1.55 -4.01
CA THR A 317 24.79 -0.47 -3.00
C THR A 317 23.61 -0.68 -2.03
N LEU A 318 22.48 -1.18 -2.51
CA LEU A 318 21.33 -1.48 -1.64
C LEU A 318 21.64 -2.65 -0.69
N ASP A 319 22.37 -3.67 -1.16
CA ASP A 319 22.81 -4.80 -0.34
C ASP A 319 23.80 -4.32 0.74
N ASP A 320 24.74 -3.43 0.39
CA ASP A 320 25.63 -2.78 1.36
C ASP A 320 24.86 -2.00 2.42
N PHE A 321 23.78 -1.29 2.03
CA PHE A 321 22.95 -0.56 2.99
C PHE A 321 22.18 -1.49 3.94
N VAL A 322 21.80 -2.68 3.50
CA VAL A 322 21.23 -3.70 4.39
C VAL A 322 22.26 -4.17 5.39
N ALA A 323 23.49 -4.45 4.95
CA ALA A 323 24.59 -4.86 5.84
C ALA A 323 24.93 -3.78 6.88
N LEU A 324 24.80 -2.49 6.51
CA LEU A 324 24.99 -1.35 7.40
C LEU A 324 23.77 -1.05 8.31
N GLY A 325 22.67 -1.78 8.19
CA GLY A 325 21.45 -1.54 8.96
C GLY A 325 20.69 -0.27 8.57
N LEU A 326 20.96 0.28 7.39
CA LEU A 326 20.26 1.45 6.83
C LEU A 326 18.96 1.09 6.12
N LEU A 327 18.85 -0.13 5.60
CA LEU A 327 17.67 -0.66 4.93
C LEU A 327 17.29 -2.04 5.49
N HIS A 328 16.02 -2.39 5.33
CA HIS A 328 15.55 -3.75 5.50
C HIS A 328 15.28 -4.39 4.14
N THR A 329 15.33 -5.72 4.06
CA THR A 329 14.95 -6.48 2.86
C THR A 329 14.01 -7.61 3.23
N ASN A 330 13.12 -7.97 2.32
CA ASN A 330 12.20 -9.09 2.49
C ASN A 330 12.82 -10.47 2.12
N GLY A 331 14.09 -10.50 1.67
CA GLY A 331 14.80 -11.75 1.36
C GLY A 331 14.24 -12.59 0.21
N ALA A 332 13.33 -12.04 -0.61
CA ALA A 332 12.74 -12.75 -1.74
C ALA A 332 13.67 -12.78 -2.98
N ASP A 333 13.36 -13.66 -3.95
CA ASP A 333 14.08 -13.75 -5.24
C ASP A 333 14.08 -12.41 -6.01
N GLN A 334 13.08 -11.59 -5.79
CA GLN A 334 13.01 -10.21 -6.27
C GLN A 334 13.07 -9.24 -5.06
N PRO A 335 14.26 -8.92 -4.54
CA PRO A 335 14.40 -8.17 -3.31
C PRO A 335 13.75 -6.79 -3.42
N GLN A 336 12.96 -6.46 -2.40
CA GLN A 336 12.44 -5.14 -2.15
C GLN A 336 13.08 -4.62 -0.86
N TYR A 337 13.59 -3.42 -0.94
CA TYR A 337 14.27 -2.74 0.16
C TYR A 337 13.34 -1.72 0.76
N GLU A 338 13.26 -1.72 2.07
CA GLU A 338 12.43 -0.80 2.85
C GLU A 338 13.31 0.17 3.63
N VAL A 339 13.03 1.46 3.50
CA VAL A 339 13.61 2.50 4.35
C VAL A 339 12.93 2.41 5.71
N PRO A 340 13.67 2.12 6.80
CA PRO A 340 13.09 2.10 8.14
C PRO A 340 12.38 3.41 8.47
N GLY A 341 11.15 3.34 9.00
CA GLY A 341 10.33 4.53 9.28
C GLY A 341 11.00 5.51 10.25
N CYS A 342 11.93 5.04 11.10
CA CYS A 342 12.73 5.90 11.97
C CYS A 342 13.82 6.69 11.22
N LEU A 343 14.27 6.25 10.05
CA LEU A 343 15.28 6.92 9.22
C LEU A 343 14.69 7.85 8.16
N ALA A 344 13.44 7.65 7.77
CA ALA A 344 12.79 8.44 6.72
C ALA A 344 12.81 9.97 6.99
N PRO A 345 12.59 10.49 8.21
CA PRO A 345 12.72 11.91 8.50
C PRO A 345 14.16 12.41 8.36
N LEU A 346 15.15 11.61 8.79
CA LEU A 346 16.58 11.96 8.70
C LEU A 346 17.03 12.04 7.24
N LEU A 347 16.60 11.09 6.41
CA LEU A 347 16.89 11.09 4.96
C LEU A 347 16.29 12.30 4.28
N ARG A 348 15.02 12.66 4.58
CA ARG A 348 14.36 13.84 4.00
C ARG A 348 15.07 15.14 4.39
N ALA A 349 15.43 15.30 5.66
CA ALA A 349 16.18 16.45 6.13
C ALA A 349 17.53 16.57 5.41
N LEU A 350 18.25 15.45 5.26
CA LEU A 350 19.53 15.39 4.61
C LEU A 350 19.44 15.67 3.09
N LEU A 351 18.43 15.15 2.43
CA LEU A 351 18.14 15.44 1.02
C LEU A 351 17.91 16.94 0.81
N GLY A 352 17.04 17.56 1.64
CA GLY A 352 16.74 18.99 1.56
C GLY A 352 17.95 19.88 1.85
N ALA A 353 18.88 19.44 2.71
CA ALA A 353 20.07 20.19 3.04
C ALA A 353 21.20 20.11 1.99
N ARG A 354 21.31 19.00 1.27
CA ARG A 354 22.49 18.72 0.40
C ARG A 354 22.20 18.66 -1.10
N ASP A 355 20.96 18.39 -1.52
CA ASP A 355 20.61 18.22 -2.93
C ASP A 355 19.74 19.39 -3.44
N ARG A 356 20.01 19.87 -4.65
CA ARG A 356 19.28 21.01 -5.24
C ARG A 356 17.86 20.59 -5.65
N PRO A 357 16.83 21.43 -5.47
CA PRO A 357 15.44 21.10 -5.85
C PRO A 357 15.30 20.60 -7.29
N ALA A 358 15.99 21.22 -8.25
CA ALA A 358 15.97 20.80 -9.65
C ALA A 358 16.55 19.38 -9.87
N GLU A 359 17.58 18.99 -9.12
CA GLU A 359 18.15 17.63 -9.19
C GLU A 359 17.22 16.59 -8.57
N VAL A 360 16.54 16.96 -7.47
CA VAL A 360 15.52 16.14 -6.81
C VAL A 360 14.35 15.90 -7.76
N GLN A 361 13.87 16.96 -8.42
CA GLN A 361 12.80 16.87 -9.40
C GLN A 361 13.18 16.00 -10.60
N LEU A 362 14.39 16.16 -11.12
CA LEU A 362 14.90 15.32 -12.20
C LEU A 362 15.02 13.84 -11.78
N ALA A 363 15.47 13.57 -10.56
CA ALA A 363 15.55 12.21 -10.02
C ALA A 363 14.16 11.57 -9.93
N ARG A 364 13.17 12.32 -9.42
CA ARG A 364 11.77 11.90 -9.36
C ARG A 364 11.20 11.60 -10.75
N ALA A 365 11.40 12.50 -11.71
CA ALA A 365 10.93 12.30 -13.08
C ALA A 365 11.54 11.05 -13.73
N ARG A 366 12.85 10.80 -13.56
CA ARG A 366 13.52 9.59 -14.07
C ARG A 366 12.95 8.31 -13.45
N MET A 367 12.69 8.31 -12.15
CA MET A 367 12.09 7.17 -11.43
C MET A 367 10.70 6.87 -11.98
N LEU A 368 9.84 7.87 -12.09
CA LEU A 368 8.48 7.71 -12.62
C LEU A 368 8.46 7.26 -14.07
N GLU A 369 9.34 7.80 -14.93
CA GLU A 369 9.47 7.36 -16.32
C GLU A 369 9.95 5.89 -16.42
N ARG A 370 10.89 5.48 -15.56
CA ARG A 370 11.33 4.08 -15.46
C ARG A 370 10.15 3.18 -15.07
N THR A 371 9.35 3.60 -14.09
CA THR A 371 8.16 2.87 -13.63
C THR A 371 7.14 2.72 -14.77
N VAL A 372 6.88 3.77 -15.55
CA VAL A 372 6.01 3.71 -16.73
C VAL A 372 6.50 2.65 -17.72
N ARG A 373 7.81 2.62 -18.01
CA ARG A 373 8.39 1.64 -18.96
C ARG A 373 8.27 0.21 -18.45
N LEU A 374 8.49 -0.03 -17.15
CA LEU A 374 8.30 -1.34 -16.52
C LEU A 374 6.83 -1.78 -16.59
N LEU A 375 5.89 -0.92 -16.29
CA LEU A 375 4.45 -1.21 -16.40
C LEU A 375 4.02 -1.49 -17.85
N GLN A 376 4.55 -0.75 -18.81
CA GLN A 376 4.30 -1.02 -20.24
C GLN A 376 4.87 -2.38 -20.66
N SER A 377 6.06 -2.74 -20.17
CA SER A 377 6.67 -4.05 -20.37
C SER A 377 5.85 -5.16 -19.72
N CYS A 378 5.43 -4.96 -18.46
CA CYS A 378 4.59 -5.87 -17.71
C CYS A 378 3.29 -6.20 -18.46
N ARG A 379 2.62 -5.21 -19.02
CA ARG A 379 1.45 -5.42 -19.85
C ARG A 379 1.80 -6.09 -21.18
N ALA A 380 2.85 -5.64 -21.86
CA ALA A 380 3.18 -6.10 -23.22
C ALA A 380 3.52 -7.59 -23.29
N VAL A 381 4.01 -8.18 -22.19
CA VAL A 381 4.34 -9.61 -22.14
C VAL A 381 3.10 -10.51 -22.22
N THR A 382 1.90 -10.01 -21.93
CA THR A 382 0.64 -10.76 -22.05
C THR A 382 0.00 -10.66 -23.43
N GLU A 383 0.47 -9.74 -24.27
CA GLU A 383 -0.05 -9.55 -25.62
C GLU A 383 0.41 -10.68 -26.57
N PRO A 384 -0.37 -11.01 -27.60
CA PRO A 384 0.03 -12.01 -28.61
C PRO A 384 1.37 -11.68 -29.27
N GLU A 385 2.10 -12.71 -29.68
CA GLU A 385 3.31 -12.54 -30.46
C GLU A 385 3.02 -11.80 -31.78
N GLY A 386 3.90 -10.87 -32.16
CA GLY A 386 3.71 -10.04 -33.34
C GLY A 386 2.84 -8.79 -33.13
N SER A 387 2.21 -8.59 -31.98
CA SER A 387 1.49 -7.35 -31.67
C SER A 387 2.44 -6.13 -31.66
N PRO A 388 1.93 -4.91 -31.92
CA PRO A 388 2.74 -3.69 -31.82
C PRO A 388 3.37 -3.49 -30.44
N ALA A 389 2.71 -3.92 -29.36
CA ALA A 389 3.22 -3.85 -28.00
C ALA A 389 4.41 -4.81 -27.78
N ARG A 390 4.29 -6.07 -28.25
CA ARG A 390 5.38 -7.06 -28.20
C ARG A 390 6.59 -6.62 -29.01
N ARG A 391 6.38 -6.04 -30.21
CA ARG A 391 7.48 -5.50 -31.03
C ARG A 391 8.22 -4.35 -30.33
N LYS A 392 7.50 -3.44 -29.65
CA LYS A 392 8.12 -2.39 -28.85
C LYS A 392 8.90 -2.95 -27.66
N LEU A 393 8.40 -4.02 -27.02
CA LEU A 393 9.10 -4.73 -25.94
C LEU A 393 10.47 -5.25 -26.40
N ALA A 394 10.57 -5.79 -27.60
CA ALA A 394 11.83 -6.29 -28.17
C ALA A 394 12.92 -5.20 -28.32
N GLY A 395 12.54 -3.93 -28.42
CA GLY A 395 13.45 -2.78 -28.45
C GLY A 395 13.91 -2.26 -27.08
N LEU A 396 13.34 -2.73 -25.97
CA LEU A 396 13.74 -2.30 -24.63
C LEU A 396 15.03 -3.01 -24.17
N PRO A 397 15.82 -2.39 -23.27
CA PRO A 397 16.92 -3.07 -22.59
C PRO A 397 16.44 -4.35 -21.87
N ARG A 398 17.32 -5.37 -21.81
CA ARG A 398 16.97 -6.65 -21.16
C ARG A 398 16.51 -6.48 -19.72
N SER A 399 17.09 -5.56 -18.97
CA SER A 399 16.72 -5.25 -17.59
C SER A 399 15.31 -4.70 -17.40
N LEU A 400 14.64 -4.26 -18.48
CA LEU A 400 13.26 -3.76 -18.46
C LEU A 400 12.26 -4.75 -19.06
N ARG A 401 12.68 -5.98 -19.37
CA ARG A 401 11.80 -7.00 -19.96
C ARG A 401 11.49 -8.08 -18.93
N PHE A 402 10.27 -8.55 -18.95
CA PHE A 402 9.87 -9.73 -18.18
C PHE A 402 10.02 -10.99 -19.06
N PRO A 403 10.51 -12.11 -18.51
CA PRO A 403 10.70 -13.34 -19.29
C PRO A 403 9.37 -13.97 -19.71
N ASN A 404 8.36 -13.90 -18.85
CA ASN A 404 7.03 -14.47 -19.05
C ASN A 404 5.95 -13.66 -18.32
N PRO A 405 4.65 -13.91 -18.56
CA PRO A 405 3.54 -13.24 -17.88
C PRO A 405 3.53 -13.48 -16.37
N GLU A 406 3.93 -14.65 -15.89
CA GLU A 406 3.95 -15.03 -14.49
C GLU A 406 4.94 -14.18 -13.68
N ALA A 407 6.17 -14.00 -14.22
CA ALA A 407 7.18 -13.13 -13.62
C ALA A 407 6.72 -11.66 -13.59
N ALA A 408 5.97 -11.21 -14.60
CA ALA A 408 5.40 -9.88 -14.64
C ALA A 408 4.27 -9.71 -13.61
N ALA A 409 3.40 -10.71 -13.46
CA ALA A 409 2.34 -10.72 -12.46
C ALA A 409 2.91 -10.70 -11.02
N GLU A 410 3.93 -11.51 -10.76
CA GLU A 410 4.59 -11.55 -9.46
C GLU A 410 5.30 -10.23 -9.14
N TRP A 411 6.01 -9.64 -10.11
CA TRP A 411 6.59 -8.31 -9.96
C TRP A 411 5.53 -7.25 -9.63
N LEU A 412 4.39 -7.26 -10.34
CA LEU A 412 3.27 -6.35 -10.12
C LEU A 412 2.69 -6.51 -8.71
N ARG A 413 2.53 -7.75 -8.24
CA ARG A 413 2.02 -8.10 -6.92
C ARG A 413 2.93 -7.57 -5.81
N ILE A 414 4.24 -7.86 -5.88
CA ILE A 414 5.23 -7.43 -4.88
C ILE A 414 5.37 -5.91 -4.86
N ARG A 415 5.36 -5.26 -6.04
CA ARG A 415 5.58 -3.81 -6.17
C ARG A 415 4.32 -2.97 -6.06
N ARG A 416 3.14 -3.59 -5.94
CA ARG A 416 1.84 -2.88 -5.90
C ARG A 416 1.81 -1.70 -4.92
N PRO A 417 2.26 -1.80 -3.65
CA PRO A 417 2.26 -0.66 -2.72
C PRO A 417 3.11 0.52 -3.24
N ALA A 418 4.31 0.24 -3.73
CA ALA A 418 5.21 1.26 -4.29
C ALA A 418 4.65 1.88 -5.59
N LEU A 419 3.98 1.09 -6.44
CA LEU A 419 3.37 1.58 -7.68
C LEU A 419 2.19 2.51 -7.41
N LEU A 420 1.32 2.17 -6.46
CA LEU A 420 0.22 3.03 -6.03
C LEU A 420 0.73 4.32 -5.38
N ALA A 421 1.77 4.24 -4.55
CA ALA A 421 2.43 5.41 -3.98
C ALA A 421 3.09 6.28 -5.07
N SER A 422 3.70 5.67 -6.10
CA SER A 422 4.26 6.40 -7.24
C SER A 422 3.20 7.23 -7.97
N ALA A 423 2.00 6.68 -8.14
CA ALA A 423 0.88 7.39 -8.77
C ALA A 423 0.45 8.60 -7.93
N ARG A 424 0.36 8.44 -6.59
CA ARG A 424 0.05 9.55 -5.67
C ARG A 424 1.11 10.64 -5.71
N ILE A 425 2.39 10.27 -5.58
CA ILE A 425 3.52 11.23 -5.66
C ILE A 425 3.50 12.02 -6.98
N ALA A 426 3.24 11.34 -8.10
CA ALA A 426 3.19 12.00 -9.41
C ALA A 426 2.04 13.01 -9.53
N VAL A 427 0.89 12.72 -8.89
CA VAL A 427 -0.29 13.59 -8.87
C VAL A 427 -0.10 14.77 -7.91
N GLU A 428 0.48 14.53 -6.73
CA GLU A 428 0.73 15.56 -5.71
C GLU A 428 1.77 16.59 -6.16
N ASP A 429 2.76 16.16 -6.93
CA ASP A 429 3.83 17.02 -7.45
C ASP A 429 3.28 18.21 -8.27
N GLY A 430 2.25 17.99 -9.07
CA GLY A 430 1.57 19.01 -9.87
C GLY A 430 2.36 19.55 -11.07
N GLU A 431 3.67 19.38 -11.12
CA GLU A 431 4.53 19.79 -12.25
C GLU A 431 4.71 18.65 -13.27
N LEU A 432 4.46 17.40 -12.85
CA LEU A 432 4.63 16.19 -13.65
C LEU A 432 3.31 15.59 -14.17
N ASP A 433 2.26 16.39 -14.34
CA ASP A 433 0.89 15.93 -14.67
C ASP A 433 0.82 15.05 -15.93
N THR A 434 1.63 15.33 -16.96
CA THR A 434 1.69 14.47 -18.17
C THR A 434 2.25 13.09 -17.84
N LEU A 435 3.27 13.04 -17.00
CA LEU A 435 3.88 11.79 -16.56
C LEU A 435 2.95 11.05 -15.59
N ALA A 436 2.26 11.77 -14.70
CA ALA A 436 1.24 11.22 -13.81
C ALA A 436 0.13 10.51 -14.59
N ARG A 437 -0.44 11.15 -15.62
CA ARG A 437 -1.46 10.54 -16.49
C ARG A 437 -0.96 9.29 -17.20
N ARG A 438 0.27 9.33 -17.73
CA ARG A 438 0.91 8.15 -18.37
C ARG A 438 1.13 7.00 -17.39
N LEU A 439 1.57 7.31 -16.18
CA LEU A 439 1.81 6.34 -15.10
C LEU A 439 0.50 5.68 -14.67
N VAL A 440 -0.51 6.47 -14.33
CA VAL A 440 -1.83 5.95 -13.93
C VAL A 440 -2.43 5.09 -15.05
N ALA A 441 -2.41 5.57 -16.29
CA ALA A 441 -2.94 4.80 -17.42
C ALA A 441 -2.17 3.49 -17.67
N ALA A 442 -0.85 3.45 -17.42
CA ALA A 442 -0.06 2.23 -17.54
C ALA A 442 -0.38 1.25 -16.40
N LEU A 443 -0.51 1.76 -15.16
CA LEU A 443 -0.82 0.96 -13.96
C LEU A 443 -2.22 0.35 -14.04
N VAL A 444 -3.24 1.15 -14.37
CA VAL A 444 -4.62 0.67 -14.57
C VAL A 444 -4.66 -0.49 -15.56
N ARG A 445 -3.97 -0.34 -16.71
CA ARG A 445 -3.94 -1.40 -17.74
C ARG A 445 -3.19 -2.65 -17.29
N ALA A 446 -2.10 -2.50 -16.53
CA ALA A 446 -1.34 -3.63 -16.01
C ALA A 446 -2.17 -4.40 -14.96
N LEU A 447 -2.81 -3.71 -14.01
CA LEU A 447 -3.69 -4.32 -13.01
C LEU A 447 -4.87 -5.06 -13.68
N ALA A 448 -5.56 -4.41 -14.62
CA ALA A 448 -6.70 -5.01 -15.29
C ALA A 448 -6.36 -6.28 -16.07
N VAL A 449 -5.15 -6.35 -16.69
CA VAL A 449 -4.74 -7.51 -17.48
C VAL A 449 -4.28 -8.68 -16.61
N HIS A 450 -3.53 -8.40 -15.52
CA HIS A 450 -2.96 -9.45 -14.68
C HIS A 450 -3.88 -9.95 -13.57
N GLN A 451 -4.75 -9.10 -13.04
CA GLN A 451 -5.65 -9.45 -11.92
C GLN A 451 -7.12 -9.55 -12.34
N GLY A 452 -7.47 -8.98 -13.48
CA GLY A 452 -8.87 -8.77 -13.86
C GLY A 452 -9.44 -7.48 -13.25
N THR A 453 -10.48 -6.94 -13.87
CA THR A 453 -11.05 -5.64 -13.47
C THR A 453 -11.76 -5.70 -12.13
N GLU A 454 -12.39 -6.83 -11.79
CA GLU A 454 -13.12 -7.01 -10.54
C GLU A 454 -12.18 -7.10 -9.34
N ALA A 455 -11.16 -7.96 -9.42
CA ALA A 455 -10.19 -8.11 -8.33
C ALA A 455 -9.33 -6.85 -8.13
N ALA A 456 -9.07 -6.09 -9.19
CA ALA A 456 -8.33 -4.83 -9.11
C ALA A 456 -9.22 -3.61 -8.83
N ALA A 457 -10.54 -3.77 -8.69
CA ALA A 457 -11.47 -2.66 -8.57
C ALA A 457 -11.11 -1.67 -7.44
N PRO A 458 -10.73 -2.08 -6.22
CA PRO A 458 -10.36 -1.14 -5.16
C PRO A 458 -9.23 -0.20 -5.57
N GLU A 459 -8.16 -0.72 -6.16
CA GLU A 459 -7.03 0.08 -6.65
C GLU A 459 -7.44 0.96 -7.83
N LEU A 460 -8.29 0.44 -8.73
CA LEU A 460 -8.77 1.21 -9.88
C LEU A 460 -9.63 2.41 -9.45
N TYR A 461 -10.45 2.26 -8.41
CA TYR A 461 -11.18 3.39 -7.81
C TYR A 461 -10.22 4.48 -7.35
N GLY A 462 -9.21 4.12 -6.53
CA GLY A 462 -8.21 5.05 -6.07
C GLY A 462 -7.47 5.75 -7.22
N LEU A 463 -7.03 4.99 -8.22
CA LEU A 463 -6.30 5.52 -9.38
C LEU A 463 -7.15 6.46 -10.25
N HIS A 464 -8.40 6.11 -10.54
CA HIS A 464 -9.30 6.99 -11.27
C HIS A 464 -9.70 8.22 -10.46
N GLY A 465 -9.82 8.10 -9.13
CA GLY A 465 -9.98 9.22 -8.20
C GLY A 465 -8.82 10.22 -8.28
N LEU A 466 -7.57 9.74 -8.35
CA LEU A 466 -6.40 10.60 -8.55
C LEU A 466 -6.46 11.36 -9.88
N VAL A 467 -6.89 10.70 -10.97
CA VAL A 467 -7.07 11.37 -12.28
C VAL A 467 -8.15 12.42 -12.21
N LEU A 468 -9.26 12.12 -11.53
CA LEU A 468 -10.36 13.07 -11.32
C LEU A 468 -9.87 14.32 -10.57
N ALA A 469 -9.14 14.13 -9.47
CA ALA A 469 -8.60 15.23 -8.67
C ALA A 469 -7.65 16.14 -9.48
N VAL A 470 -6.80 15.55 -10.35
CA VAL A 470 -5.95 16.36 -11.27
C VAL A 470 -6.81 17.11 -12.27
N ALA A 471 -7.81 16.46 -12.88
CA ALA A 471 -8.67 17.06 -13.87
C ALA A 471 -9.49 18.24 -13.29
N GLU A 472 -9.93 18.13 -12.04
CA GLU A 472 -10.64 19.21 -11.33
C GLU A 472 -9.69 20.36 -10.95
N ARG A 473 -8.51 20.05 -10.39
CA ARG A 473 -7.50 21.07 -10.04
C ARG A 473 -7.02 21.89 -11.25
N ARG A 474 -6.92 21.24 -12.42
CA ARG A 474 -6.46 21.87 -13.66
C ARG A 474 -7.59 22.33 -14.57
N GLU A 475 -8.84 22.25 -14.12
CA GLU A 475 -10.03 22.65 -14.90
C GLU A 475 -10.07 22.00 -16.30
N LEU A 476 -9.81 20.67 -16.36
CA LEU A 476 -9.76 19.89 -17.59
C LEU A 476 -11.09 19.11 -17.77
N PRO A 477 -12.14 19.69 -18.36
CA PRO A 477 -13.47 19.06 -18.39
C PRO A 477 -13.52 17.76 -19.20
N ARG A 478 -12.67 17.59 -20.20
CA ARG A 478 -12.57 16.36 -21.00
C ARG A 478 -12.03 15.20 -20.18
N GLU A 479 -10.93 15.41 -19.48
CA GLU A 479 -10.30 14.45 -18.58
C GLU A 479 -11.21 14.14 -17.39
N ARG A 480 -11.90 15.14 -16.86
CA ARG A 480 -12.91 14.98 -15.81
C ARG A 480 -14.05 14.05 -16.27
N ALA A 481 -14.58 14.26 -17.48
CA ALA A 481 -15.62 13.41 -18.04
C ALA A 481 -15.12 11.95 -18.17
N ALA A 482 -13.90 11.74 -18.67
CA ALA A 482 -13.31 10.41 -18.82
C ALA A 482 -13.10 9.71 -17.47
N ALA A 483 -12.59 10.42 -16.46
CA ALA A 483 -12.38 9.87 -15.12
C ALA A 483 -13.71 9.48 -14.45
N LEU A 484 -14.72 10.35 -14.54
CA LEU A 484 -16.07 10.08 -14.03
C LEU A 484 -16.74 8.88 -14.72
N LEU A 485 -16.59 8.73 -16.05
CA LEU A 485 -17.07 7.56 -16.79
C LEU A 485 -16.41 6.27 -16.28
N ASN A 486 -15.09 6.29 -16.10
CA ASN A 486 -14.36 5.11 -15.62
C ASN A 486 -14.78 4.71 -14.19
N LEU A 487 -14.96 5.69 -13.29
CA LEU A 487 -15.46 5.44 -11.93
C LEU A 487 -16.89 4.90 -11.95
N ALA A 488 -17.76 5.49 -12.80
CA ALA A 488 -19.14 5.03 -12.94
C ALA A 488 -19.23 3.61 -13.54
N ASP A 489 -18.36 3.27 -14.50
CA ASP A 489 -18.27 1.91 -15.05
C ASP A 489 -17.84 0.89 -13.97
N LEU A 490 -16.96 1.27 -13.05
CA LEU A 490 -16.60 0.44 -11.90
C LEU A 490 -17.81 0.26 -10.96
N ASP A 491 -18.53 1.35 -10.62
CA ASP A 491 -19.74 1.25 -9.80
C ASP A 491 -20.77 0.31 -10.41
N ALA A 492 -21.04 0.46 -11.71
CA ALA A 492 -22.01 -0.38 -12.42
C ALA A 492 -21.61 -1.87 -12.37
N ARG A 493 -20.32 -2.19 -12.58
CA ARG A 493 -19.82 -3.58 -12.52
C ARG A 493 -19.86 -4.19 -11.12
N THR A 494 -19.81 -3.35 -10.09
CA THR A 494 -19.82 -3.79 -8.69
C THR A 494 -21.23 -3.71 -8.07
N GLY A 495 -22.28 -3.51 -8.89
CA GLY A 495 -23.67 -3.48 -8.45
C GLY A 495 -24.12 -2.19 -7.78
N ARG A 496 -23.26 -1.15 -7.75
CA ARG A 496 -23.56 0.17 -7.17
C ARG A 496 -24.24 1.07 -8.22
N THR A 497 -25.37 0.61 -8.75
CA THR A 497 -26.04 1.23 -9.90
C THR A 497 -26.52 2.66 -9.63
N ARG A 498 -26.87 3.00 -8.38
CA ARG A 498 -27.29 4.37 -8.03
C ARG A 498 -26.13 5.35 -8.04
N GLU A 499 -24.99 4.95 -7.52
CA GLU A 499 -23.72 5.69 -7.52
C GLU A 499 -23.22 5.85 -8.96
N ALA A 500 -23.26 4.77 -9.75
CA ALA A 500 -22.95 4.80 -11.18
C ALA A 500 -23.80 5.84 -11.91
N LEU A 501 -25.11 5.86 -11.69
CA LEU A 501 -26.02 6.83 -12.30
C LEU A 501 -25.65 8.28 -11.94
N ALA A 502 -25.31 8.55 -10.67
CA ALA A 502 -24.89 9.89 -10.23
C ALA A 502 -23.62 10.34 -10.96
N ARG A 503 -22.61 9.44 -11.04
CA ARG A 503 -21.34 9.73 -11.73
C ARG A 503 -21.49 9.84 -13.25
N TYR A 504 -22.33 9.02 -13.89
CA TYR A 504 -22.63 9.15 -15.33
C TYR A 504 -23.28 10.50 -15.66
N ARG A 505 -24.15 11.03 -14.79
CA ARG A 505 -24.74 12.35 -14.97
C ARG A 505 -23.69 13.44 -14.83
N ALA A 506 -22.82 13.38 -13.82
CA ALA A 506 -21.72 14.31 -13.67
C ALA A 506 -20.75 14.24 -14.87
N ALA A 507 -20.49 13.05 -15.42
CA ALA A 507 -19.71 12.86 -16.64
C ALA A 507 -20.38 13.48 -17.87
N LEU A 508 -21.70 13.40 -17.99
CA LEU A 508 -22.47 14.04 -19.05
C LEU A 508 -22.33 15.56 -19.01
N ASP A 509 -22.43 16.15 -17.83
CA ASP A 509 -22.27 17.60 -17.65
C ASP A 509 -20.83 18.05 -17.97
N ALA A 510 -19.83 17.28 -17.53
CA ALA A 510 -18.42 17.55 -17.88
C ALA A 510 -18.16 17.39 -19.39
N GLY A 511 -18.75 16.37 -20.05
CA GLY A 511 -18.63 16.15 -21.48
C GLY A 511 -19.27 17.28 -22.30
N ARG A 512 -20.40 17.81 -21.84
CA ARG A 512 -21.04 18.99 -22.43
C ARG A 512 -20.18 20.24 -22.28
N ALA A 513 -19.63 20.47 -21.09
CA ALA A 513 -18.71 21.59 -20.84
C ALA A 513 -17.46 21.51 -21.71
N ALA A 514 -16.95 20.29 -21.93
CA ALA A 514 -15.83 20.00 -22.82
C ALA A 514 -16.16 20.14 -24.31
N LYS A 515 -17.44 20.25 -24.67
CA LYS A 515 -17.93 20.11 -26.05
C LYS A 515 -17.41 18.82 -26.70
N ASP A 516 -17.36 17.72 -25.93
CA ASP A 516 -16.90 16.40 -26.37
C ASP A 516 -18.11 15.53 -26.72
N PRO A 517 -18.44 15.35 -28.01
CA PRO A 517 -19.60 14.59 -28.42
C PRO A 517 -19.46 13.09 -28.11
N TYR A 518 -18.22 12.56 -28.10
CA TYR A 518 -17.99 11.16 -27.77
C TYR A 518 -18.29 10.89 -26.28
N ALA A 519 -17.72 11.68 -25.39
CA ALA A 519 -17.96 11.55 -23.95
C ALA A 519 -19.44 11.77 -23.62
N THR A 520 -20.08 12.77 -24.26
CA THR A 520 -21.51 13.08 -24.08
C THR A 520 -22.39 11.90 -24.49
N GLY A 521 -22.14 11.33 -25.69
CA GLY A 521 -22.92 10.19 -26.21
C GLY A 521 -22.76 8.93 -25.35
N ARG A 522 -21.53 8.62 -24.94
CA ARG A 522 -21.25 7.50 -24.04
C ARG A 522 -21.93 7.69 -22.67
N ALA A 523 -21.86 8.88 -22.08
CA ALA A 523 -22.51 9.17 -20.81
C ALA A 523 -24.05 9.01 -20.90
N MET A 524 -24.69 9.52 -21.97
CA MET A 524 -26.12 9.34 -22.18
C MET A 524 -26.52 7.86 -22.31
N GLU A 525 -25.76 7.07 -23.06
CA GLU A 525 -25.97 5.63 -23.18
C GLU A 525 -25.85 4.92 -21.83
N SER A 526 -24.82 5.24 -21.05
CA SER A 526 -24.57 4.65 -19.74
C SER A 526 -25.66 5.06 -18.72
N VAL A 527 -26.15 6.30 -18.76
CA VAL A 527 -27.32 6.74 -17.96
C VAL A 527 -28.56 5.91 -18.31
N GLY A 528 -28.78 5.66 -19.61
CA GLY A 528 -29.87 4.78 -20.07
C GLY A 528 -29.72 3.36 -19.53
N GLY A 529 -28.49 2.80 -19.53
CA GLY A 529 -28.17 1.50 -18.96
C GLY A 529 -28.46 1.41 -17.47
N ALA A 530 -28.00 2.38 -16.70
CA ALA A 530 -28.24 2.44 -15.26
C ALA A 530 -29.73 2.51 -14.91
N TYR A 531 -30.53 3.28 -15.67
CA TYR A 531 -31.97 3.28 -15.48
C TYR A 531 -32.63 1.94 -15.83
N ALA A 532 -32.16 1.25 -16.88
CA ALA A 532 -32.65 -0.07 -17.23
C ALA A 532 -32.41 -1.09 -16.12
N GLU A 533 -31.22 -1.08 -15.51
CA GLU A 533 -30.89 -1.93 -14.36
C GLU A 533 -31.73 -1.61 -13.12
N LEU A 534 -32.08 -0.33 -12.92
CA LEU A 534 -32.97 0.10 -11.83
C LEU A 534 -34.48 -0.19 -12.14
N GLY A 535 -34.81 -0.77 -13.30
CA GLY A 535 -36.17 -1.08 -13.69
C GLY A 535 -37.00 0.12 -14.21
N ASP A 536 -36.40 1.31 -14.33
CA ASP A 536 -37.07 2.49 -14.89
C ASP A 536 -36.92 2.50 -16.43
N PHE A 537 -37.66 1.62 -17.06
CA PHE A 537 -37.59 1.40 -18.52
C PHE A 537 -38.04 2.63 -19.33
N GLN A 538 -38.89 3.49 -18.75
CA GLN A 538 -39.30 4.71 -19.44
C GLN A 538 -38.13 5.68 -19.57
N ARG A 539 -37.44 6.00 -18.46
CA ARG A 539 -36.26 6.87 -18.49
C ARG A 539 -35.11 6.25 -19.27
N ALA A 540 -34.93 4.93 -19.18
CA ALA A 540 -33.92 4.22 -19.98
C ALA A 540 -34.15 4.43 -21.48
N SER A 541 -35.41 4.25 -21.96
CA SER A 541 -35.76 4.48 -23.34
C SER A 541 -35.52 5.93 -23.80
N ASP A 542 -35.90 6.91 -22.98
CA ASP A 542 -35.68 8.34 -23.29
C ASP A 542 -34.20 8.67 -23.44
N TRP A 543 -33.35 8.15 -22.57
CA TRP A 543 -31.90 8.37 -22.63
C TRP A 543 -31.23 7.66 -23.81
N TYR A 544 -31.59 6.41 -24.10
CA TYR A 544 -31.10 5.70 -25.29
C TYR A 544 -31.57 6.40 -26.58
N GLY A 545 -32.80 6.95 -26.61
CA GLY A 545 -33.29 7.74 -27.75
C GLY A 545 -32.47 8.98 -28.00
N ARG A 546 -32.08 9.73 -26.95
CA ARG A 546 -31.18 10.89 -27.05
C ARG A 546 -29.79 10.50 -27.53
N ALA A 547 -29.22 9.41 -27.01
CA ALA A 547 -27.94 8.88 -27.45
C ALA A 547 -27.98 8.49 -28.93
N LEU A 548 -29.06 7.78 -29.36
CA LEU A 548 -29.27 7.38 -30.74
C LEU A 548 -29.36 8.59 -31.68
N ALA A 549 -30.13 9.62 -31.32
CA ALA A 549 -30.24 10.84 -32.12
C ALA A 549 -28.86 11.51 -32.35
N GLN A 550 -28.03 11.52 -31.34
CA GLN A 550 -26.67 12.05 -31.48
C GLN A 550 -25.80 11.18 -32.41
N ARG A 551 -25.85 9.83 -32.28
CA ARG A 551 -25.07 8.91 -33.13
C ARG A 551 -25.51 8.98 -34.60
N LEU A 552 -26.79 9.12 -34.84
CA LEU A 552 -27.34 9.32 -36.20
C LEU A 552 -26.77 10.59 -36.85
N THR A 553 -26.64 11.69 -36.12
CA THR A 553 -26.02 12.94 -36.65
C THR A 553 -24.53 12.79 -36.93
N GLN A 554 -23.84 11.87 -36.26
CA GLN A 554 -22.41 11.58 -36.43
C GLN A 554 -22.13 10.51 -37.49
N GLY A 555 -23.14 9.74 -37.92
CA GLY A 555 -22.99 8.66 -38.91
C GLY A 555 -22.29 7.42 -38.35
N GLU A 556 -22.30 7.19 -37.03
CA GLU A 556 -21.65 6.08 -36.34
C GLU A 556 -22.51 4.81 -36.38
N ARG A 557 -22.55 4.14 -37.54
CA ARG A 557 -23.47 3.04 -37.86
C ARG A 557 -23.41 1.85 -36.89
N ALA A 558 -22.25 1.53 -36.34
CA ALA A 558 -22.11 0.45 -35.36
C ALA A 558 -22.82 0.79 -34.03
N ASP A 559 -22.61 2.02 -33.55
CA ASP A 559 -23.25 2.50 -32.34
C ASP A 559 -24.76 2.68 -32.51
N GLU A 560 -25.21 3.09 -33.71
CA GLU A 560 -26.64 3.14 -34.06
C GLU A 560 -27.30 1.75 -33.94
N ALA A 561 -26.71 0.71 -34.55
CA ALA A 561 -27.20 -0.63 -34.49
C ALA A 561 -27.30 -1.16 -33.04
N ARG A 562 -26.24 -0.90 -32.25
CA ARG A 562 -26.17 -1.27 -30.83
C ARG A 562 -27.25 -0.58 -30.00
N LEU A 563 -27.47 0.72 -30.19
CA LEU A 563 -28.50 1.48 -29.47
C LEU A 563 -29.92 1.05 -29.85
N TYR A 564 -30.18 0.72 -31.12
CA TYR A 564 -31.44 0.09 -31.49
C TYR A 564 -31.68 -1.24 -30.77
N GLY A 565 -30.64 -2.05 -30.59
CA GLY A 565 -30.70 -3.28 -29.80
C GLY A 565 -31.07 -3.02 -28.33
N ARG A 566 -30.42 -2.01 -27.70
CA ARG A 566 -30.73 -1.63 -26.31
C ARG A 566 -32.17 -1.09 -26.15
N LEU A 567 -32.64 -0.27 -27.09
CA LEU A 567 -34.02 0.21 -27.13
C LEU A 567 -35.01 -0.98 -27.30
N GLY A 568 -34.69 -1.94 -28.17
CA GLY A 568 -35.48 -3.16 -28.32
C GLY A 568 -35.60 -3.92 -27.01
N ALA A 569 -34.50 -4.13 -26.29
CA ALA A 569 -34.49 -4.79 -25.00
C ALA A 569 -35.37 -4.05 -23.97
N VAL A 570 -35.15 -2.75 -23.79
CA VAL A 570 -35.89 -1.92 -22.83
C VAL A 570 -37.39 -1.92 -23.12
N HIS A 571 -37.81 -1.80 -24.40
CA HIS A 571 -39.21 -1.86 -24.78
C HIS A 571 -39.83 -3.26 -24.57
N THR A 572 -39.02 -4.32 -24.70
CA THR A 572 -39.47 -5.69 -24.38
C THR A 572 -39.78 -5.82 -22.88
N TYR A 573 -38.90 -5.38 -22.01
CA TYR A 573 -39.12 -5.38 -20.55
C TYR A 573 -40.28 -4.45 -20.12
N ALA A 574 -40.48 -3.35 -20.86
CA ALA A 574 -41.62 -2.44 -20.63
C ALA A 574 -42.96 -2.95 -21.17
N GLY A 575 -43.03 -4.13 -21.79
CA GLY A 575 -44.22 -4.68 -22.39
C GLY A 575 -44.68 -4.01 -23.71
N ARG A 576 -43.81 -3.13 -24.27
CA ARG A 576 -44.10 -2.39 -25.53
C ARG A 576 -43.60 -3.18 -26.74
N TYR A 577 -44.18 -4.36 -26.98
CA TYR A 577 -43.66 -5.33 -27.95
C TYR A 577 -43.63 -4.83 -29.41
N GLY A 578 -44.58 -3.97 -29.80
CA GLY A 578 -44.59 -3.39 -31.14
C GLY A 578 -43.38 -2.46 -31.40
N GLU A 579 -43.01 -1.66 -30.42
CA GLU A 579 -41.82 -0.80 -30.46
C GLU A 579 -40.55 -1.63 -30.37
N ALA A 580 -40.52 -2.62 -29.48
CA ALA A 580 -39.41 -3.55 -29.35
C ALA A 580 -39.09 -4.24 -30.69
N LEU A 581 -40.08 -4.76 -31.39
CA LEU A 581 -39.89 -5.44 -32.68
C LEU A 581 -39.35 -4.50 -33.75
N ARG A 582 -39.82 -3.24 -33.81
CA ARG A 582 -39.29 -2.22 -34.75
C ARG A 582 -37.80 -1.97 -34.48
N ASN A 583 -37.42 -1.78 -33.21
CA ASN A 583 -36.03 -1.51 -32.81
C ASN A 583 -35.14 -2.73 -33.06
N TRP A 584 -35.58 -3.94 -32.74
CA TRP A 584 -34.83 -5.17 -33.04
C TRP A 584 -34.60 -5.37 -34.54
N ARG A 585 -35.59 -5.08 -35.39
CA ARG A 585 -35.42 -5.12 -36.85
C ARG A 585 -34.41 -4.09 -37.34
N ALA A 586 -34.44 -2.86 -36.81
CA ALA A 586 -33.50 -1.82 -37.15
C ALA A 586 -32.05 -2.22 -36.73
N ALA A 587 -31.85 -2.77 -35.53
CA ALA A 587 -30.57 -3.30 -35.07
C ALA A 587 -30.04 -4.41 -36.00
N ALA A 588 -30.87 -5.42 -36.29
CA ALA A 588 -30.49 -6.51 -37.18
C ALA A 588 -30.14 -6.04 -38.60
N ALA A 589 -30.88 -5.05 -39.13
CA ALA A 589 -30.53 -4.44 -40.43
C ALA A 589 -29.23 -3.65 -40.37
N GLY A 590 -28.93 -2.98 -39.25
CA GLY A 590 -27.67 -2.27 -39.00
C GLY A 590 -26.51 -3.23 -38.98
N TYR A 591 -26.55 -4.27 -38.17
CA TYR A 591 -25.44 -5.27 -38.07
C TYR A 591 -25.19 -6.01 -39.39
N ARG A 592 -26.25 -6.43 -40.10
CA ARG A 592 -26.08 -7.02 -41.45
C ARG A 592 -25.34 -6.11 -42.45
N ARG A 593 -25.59 -4.77 -42.40
CA ARG A 593 -24.87 -3.83 -43.27
C ARG A 593 -23.40 -3.68 -42.88
N LEU A 594 -23.06 -3.98 -41.65
CA LEU A 594 -21.69 -3.96 -41.14
C LEU A 594 -20.93 -5.28 -41.39
N GLY A 595 -21.65 -6.32 -41.85
CA GLY A 595 -21.07 -7.65 -42.06
C GLY A 595 -20.92 -8.47 -40.77
N ASP A 596 -21.66 -8.10 -39.75
CA ASP A 596 -21.63 -8.75 -38.44
C ASP A 596 -22.93 -9.58 -38.22
#